data_85b30b5bb7aae5fad11e0c56174c0d84
#
_entry.id   85b30b5bb7aae5fad11e0c56174c0d84
#
_cell.length_a   1.000
_cell.length_b   1.000
_cell.length_c   1.000
_cell.angle_alpha   90.00
_cell.angle_beta   90.00
_cell.angle_gamma   90.00
#
_symmetry.space_group_name_H-M   'P 1'
#
loop_
_entity.id
_entity.type
_entity.pdbx_description
1 polymer ?
#
loop_
_entity_poly.entity_id
_entity_poly.type
_entity_poly.pdbx_seq_one_letter_code
_entity_poly.pdbx_strand_id
1 'polypeptide(L)'
;MCTVYADAPGPPQNLRVENVTSSSCTLVWNRPLNDGGSEIKGYYVERSSDKSRSFVKVNRDAISKTQETYSDLVKDRKYEYRVLAVNEAGIGKPSETTSFVAIDPYDKPGKPRALRVKEIIKDSVTIEWEAPESDGGAAITHYVVKVRQK
;
A
#
# COMPACT_ATOMS: atom_id res chain seq x y z
N MET A 1 43.25 -27.36 9.14
CA MET A 1 41.79 -27.24 9.27
C MET A 1 41.39 -25.86 8.74
N CYS A 2 40.57 -25.85 7.71
CA CYS A 2 40.03 -24.56 7.18
C CYS A 2 38.83 -24.15 8.00
N THR A 3 38.88 -22.94 8.56
CA THR A 3 37.74 -22.33 9.22
C THR A 3 36.99 -21.49 8.17
N VAL A 4 35.73 -21.82 7.94
CA VAL A 4 34.87 -21.04 7.03
C VAL A 4 34.04 -20.09 7.85
N TYR A 5 34.16 -18.81 7.55
CA TYR A 5 33.34 -17.76 8.20
C TYR A 5 32.20 -17.37 7.26
N ALA A 6 31.01 -17.19 7.83
CA ALA A 6 29.91 -16.66 7.10
C ALA A 6 30.04 -15.15 6.98
N ASP A 7 29.56 -14.62 5.87
CA ASP A 7 29.36 -13.19 5.66
C ASP A 7 27.88 -12.83 5.86
N ALA A 8 27.60 -11.54 6.02
CA ALA A 8 26.22 -11.06 6.02
C ALA A 8 25.58 -11.35 4.66
N PRO A 9 24.25 -11.53 4.60
CA PRO A 9 23.56 -11.83 3.34
C PRO A 9 23.65 -10.68 2.35
N GLY A 10 23.44 -11.00 1.08
CA GLY A 10 23.19 -9.99 0.06
C GLY A 10 21.84 -9.31 0.22
N PRO A 11 21.54 -8.33 -0.64
CA PRO A 11 20.26 -7.63 -0.56
C PRO A 11 19.09 -8.52 -0.99
N PRO A 12 17.94 -8.42 -0.30
CA PRO A 12 16.70 -9.02 -0.79
C PRO A 12 16.38 -8.51 -2.20
N GLN A 13 15.69 -9.33 -2.98
CA GLN A 13 15.45 -9.08 -4.39
C GLN A 13 13.99 -8.74 -4.67
N ASN A 14 13.77 -7.97 -5.72
CA ASN A 14 12.44 -7.73 -6.28
C ASN A 14 11.45 -7.22 -5.23
N LEU A 15 11.88 -6.25 -4.42
CA LEU A 15 10.98 -5.59 -3.47
C LEU A 15 9.91 -4.82 -4.23
N ARG A 16 8.67 -5.09 -3.90
CA ARG A 16 7.51 -4.43 -4.51
C ARG A 16 6.43 -4.18 -3.47
N VAL A 17 5.61 -3.19 -3.74
CA VAL A 17 4.46 -2.87 -2.90
C VAL A 17 3.17 -3.30 -3.60
N GLU A 18 2.27 -3.88 -2.83
CA GLU A 18 0.96 -4.34 -3.30
C GLU A 18 -0.13 -3.81 -2.37
N ASN A 19 -1.37 -3.77 -2.87
CA ASN A 19 -2.55 -3.42 -2.07
C ASN A 19 -2.40 -2.11 -1.30
N VAL A 20 -1.91 -1.06 -1.97
CA VAL A 20 -1.79 0.27 -1.37
C VAL A 20 -3.16 0.87 -1.14
N THR A 21 -3.39 1.37 0.08
CA THR A 21 -4.55 2.17 0.42
C THR A 21 -4.09 3.47 1.07
N SER A 22 -5.02 4.31 1.47
CA SER A 22 -4.69 5.55 2.18
C SER A 22 -4.11 5.32 3.58
N SER A 23 -4.19 4.09 4.10
CA SER A 23 -3.71 3.77 5.45
C SER A 23 -2.84 2.54 5.54
N SER A 24 -2.70 1.77 4.46
CA SER A 24 -1.99 0.49 4.50
C SER A 24 -1.27 0.16 3.19
N CYS A 25 -0.31 -0.75 3.30
CA CYS A 25 0.36 -1.35 2.15
C CYS A 25 0.86 -2.74 2.51
N THR A 26 1.08 -3.57 1.51
CA THR A 26 1.74 -4.87 1.67
C THR A 26 3.04 -4.84 0.88
N LEU A 27 4.14 -5.12 1.57
CA LEU A 27 5.45 -5.32 0.94
C LEU A 27 5.65 -6.78 0.64
N VAL A 28 6.21 -7.08 -0.52
CA VAL A 28 6.57 -8.44 -0.93
C VAL A 28 7.98 -8.38 -1.52
N TRP A 29 8.81 -9.36 -1.17
CA TRP A 29 10.18 -9.44 -1.68
C TRP A 29 10.60 -10.88 -1.89
N ASN A 30 11.73 -11.07 -2.52
CA ASN A 30 12.35 -12.39 -2.69
C ASN A 30 13.62 -12.48 -1.85
N ARG A 31 13.99 -13.71 -1.52
CA ARG A 31 15.23 -13.98 -0.79
C ARG A 31 16.44 -13.41 -1.53
N PRO A 32 17.51 -13.05 -0.81
CA PRO A 32 18.77 -12.67 -1.44
C PRO A 32 19.29 -13.79 -2.34
N LEU A 33 20.02 -13.42 -3.38
CA LEU A 33 20.72 -14.39 -4.23
C LEU A 33 21.86 -15.08 -3.50
N ASN A 34 22.39 -14.44 -2.46
CA ASN A 34 23.49 -14.95 -1.67
C ASN A 34 23.15 -14.82 -0.18
N ASP A 35 23.12 -15.93 0.52
CA ASP A 35 22.85 -15.94 1.97
C ASP A 35 24.11 -15.68 2.82
N GLY A 36 25.25 -15.47 2.20
CA GLY A 36 26.52 -15.24 2.91
C GLY A 36 27.18 -16.49 3.44
N GLY A 37 26.64 -17.66 3.10
CA GLY A 37 27.17 -18.95 3.59
C GLY A 37 26.54 -19.39 4.91
N SER A 38 25.50 -18.72 5.38
CA SER A 38 24.71 -19.08 6.54
C SER A 38 23.24 -18.80 6.27
N GLU A 39 22.39 -19.63 6.82
CA GLU A 39 20.93 -19.53 6.60
C GLU A 39 20.38 -18.17 6.98
N ILE A 40 19.48 -17.64 6.15
CA ILE A 40 18.76 -16.41 6.45
C ILE A 40 17.83 -16.65 7.64
N LYS A 41 17.99 -15.87 8.71
CA LYS A 41 17.16 -15.97 9.92
C LYS A 41 15.90 -15.13 9.81
N GLY A 42 15.91 -14.08 9.00
CA GLY A 42 14.77 -13.22 8.81
C GLY A 42 15.13 -11.93 8.13
N TYR A 43 14.22 -10.97 8.21
CA TYR A 43 14.34 -9.69 7.51
C TYR A 43 13.99 -8.54 8.44
N TYR A 44 14.64 -7.41 8.21
CA TYR A 44 14.27 -6.14 8.81
C TYR A 44 13.77 -5.21 7.71
N VAL A 45 12.77 -4.43 8.03
CA VAL A 45 12.18 -3.46 7.13
C VAL A 45 12.47 -2.07 7.66
N GLU A 46 12.95 -1.19 6.78
CA GLU A 46 13.19 0.21 7.08
C GLU A 46 12.28 1.08 6.21
N ARG A 47 11.84 2.18 6.78
CA ARG A 47 10.90 3.12 6.14
C ARG A 47 11.38 4.54 6.31
N SER A 48 11.23 5.35 5.26
CA SER A 48 11.28 6.80 5.33
C SER A 48 9.98 7.39 4.78
N SER A 49 9.75 8.66 5.05
CA SER A 49 8.59 9.38 4.51
C SER A 49 9.01 10.77 4.04
N ASP A 50 8.13 11.45 3.33
CA ASP A 50 8.35 12.83 2.91
C ASP A 50 8.49 13.80 4.10
N LYS A 51 8.09 13.37 5.29
CA LYS A 51 8.26 14.11 6.54
C LYS A 51 9.57 13.77 7.26
N SER A 52 10.18 12.63 6.93
CA SER A 52 11.44 12.20 7.50
C SER A 52 12.29 11.57 6.41
N ARG A 53 13.40 12.19 6.07
CA ARG A 53 14.31 11.72 5.02
C ARG A 53 15.18 10.55 5.45
N SER A 54 15.15 10.19 6.72
CA SER A 54 15.94 9.10 7.27
C SER A 54 15.15 7.81 7.29
N PHE A 55 15.81 6.71 6.95
CA PHE A 55 15.22 5.37 7.08
C PHE A 55 15.26 4.94 8.53
N VAL A 56 14.13 4.45 9.03
CA VAL A 56 13.96 3.95 10.39
C VAL A 56 13.43 2.53 10.33
N LYS A 57 13.98 1.65 11.16
CA LYS A 57 13.51 0.28 11.28
C LYS A 57 12.08 0.25 11.83
N VAL A 58 11.18 -0.43 11.13
CA VAL A 58 9.75 -0.48 11.49
C VAL A 58 9.31 -1.80 12.12
N ASN A 59 10.18 -2.81 12.15
CA ASN A 59 9.92 -4.04 12.91
C ASN A 59 11.02 -4.25 13.94
N ARG A 60 10.60 -4.61 15.14
CA ARG A 60 11.50 -4.84 16.28
C ARG A 60 12.25 -6.15 16.12
N ASP A 61 11.53 -7.20 15.77
CA ASP A 61 12.07 -8.55 15.60
C ASP A 61 12.13 -8.89 14.11
N ALA A 62 13.07 -9.75 13.74
CA ALA A 62 13.21 -10.17 12.36
C ALA A 62 11.96 -10.91 11.88
N ILE A 63 11.53 -10.58 10.67
CA ILE A 63 10.37 -11.20 10.02
C ILE A 63 10.86 -12.44 9.28
N SER A 64 10.26 -13.60 9.55
CA SER A 64 10.65 -14.85 8.88
C SER A 64 10.03 -15.04 7.49
N LYS A 65 9.00 -14.26 7.18
CA LYS A 65 8.29 -14.30 5.88
C LYS A 65 8.91 -13.31 4.90
N THR A 66 8.56 -13.44 3.63
CA THR A 66 8.98 -12.53 2.56
C THR A 66 7.87 -11.55 2.19
N GLN A 67 6.99 -11.26 3.12
CA GLN A 67 5.97 -10.22 2.98
C GLN A 67 5.55 -9.70 4.35
N GLU A 68 5.07 -8.47 4.36
CA GLU A 68 4.54 -7.84 5.57
C GLU A 68 3.58 -6.72 5.21
N THR A 69 2.53 -6.56 6.02
CA THR A 69 1.53 -5.50 5.84
C THR A 69 1.69 -4.46 6.93
N TYR A 70 1.70 -3.20 6.53
CA TYR A 70 1.75 -2.05 7.43
C TYR A 70 0.44 -1.26 7.31
N SER A 71 -0.18 -0.96 8.45
CA SER A 71 -1.50 -0.31 8.52
C SER A 71 -1.48 1.04 9.23
N ASP A 72 -0.30 1.60 9.42
CA ASP A 72 -0.09 2.86 10.14
C ASP A 72 0.26 4.03 9.23
N LEU A 73 -0.09 3.94 7.96
CA LEU A 73 0.21 4.99 6.99
C LEU A 73 -0.74 6.18 7.13
N VAL A 74 -0.25 7.34 6.78
CA VAL A 74 -1.03 8.59 6.74
C VAL A 74 -1.39 8.91 5.30
N LYS A 75 -2.65 9.18 5.06
CA LYS A 75 -3.17 9.50 3.72
C LYS A 75 -2.37 10.62 3.05
N ASP A 76 -2.14 10.46 1.76
CA ASP A 76 -1.44 11.39 0.87
C ASP A 76 0.05 11.56 1.16
N ARG A 77 0.61 10.85 2.14
CA ARG A 77 2.04 10.89 2.44
C ARG A 77 2.80 9.94 1.53
N LYS A 78 3.96 10.38 1.08
CA LYS A 78 4.88 9.53 0.32
C LYS A 78 5.74 8.72 1.28
N TYR A 79 5.88 7.42 1.00
CA TYR A 79 6.71 6.49 1.77
C TYR A 79 7.72 5.81 0.87
N GLU A 80 8.86 5.48 1.45
CA GLU A 80 9.88 4.66 0.84
C GLU A 80 10.23 3.53 1.79
N TYR A 81 10.37 2.32 1.26
CA TYR A 81 10.72 1.14 2.04
C TYR A 81 11.93 0.45 1.43
N ARG A 82 12.71 -0.20 2.28
CA ARG A 82 13.77 -1.12 1.88
C ARG A 82 13.83 -2.27 2.89
N VAL A 83 14.37 -3.41 2.48
CA VAL A 83 14.41 -4.63 3.28
C VAL A 83 15.84 -5.13 3.36
N LEU A 84 16.22 -5.62 4.54
CA LEU A 84 17.55 -6.18 4.81
C LEU A 84 17.38 -7.58 5.35
N ALA A 85 18.19 -8.52 4.85
CA ALA A 85 18.22 -9.88 5.37
C ALA A 85 19.26 -9.99 6.50
N VAL A 86 19.05 -10.94 7.40
CA VAL A 86 19.96 -11.19 8.52
C VAL A 86 20.26 -12.69 8.62
N ASN A 87 21.53 -13.01 8.88
CA ASN A 87 21.99 -14.35 9.23
C ASN A 87 22.86 -14.28 10.49
N GLU A 88 23.56 -15.36 10.84
CA GLU A 88 24.43 -15.39 12.01
C GLU A 88 25.58 -14.37 11.97
N ALA A 89 26.06 -14.03 10.77
CA ALA A 89 27.14 -13.06 10.61
C ALA A 89 26.66 -11.62 10.80
N GLY A 90 25.35 -11.34 10.65
CA GLY A 90 24.79 -10.03 10.87
C GLY A 90 23.77 -9.62 9.80
N ILE A 91 23.48 -8.32 9.78
CA ILE A 91 22.54 -7.70 8.86
C ILE A 91 23.27 -7.38 7.55
N GLY A 92 22.69 -7.80 6.42
CA GLY A 92 23.26 -7.57 5.10
C GLY A 92 22.92 -6.18 4.55
N LYS A 93 23.23 -6.02 3.26
CA LYS A 93 22.95 -4.77 2.55
C LYS A 93 21.46 -4.63 2.27
N PRO A 94 20.94 -3.39 2.27
CA PRO A 94 19.52 -3.18 1.96
C PRO A 94 19.21 -3.47 0.49
N SER A 95 17.97 -3.87 0.25
CA SER A 95 17.41 -3.96 -1.09
C SER A 95 17.36 -2.59 -1.75
N GLU A 96 17.03 -2.57 -3.04
CA GLU A 96 16.59 -1.33 -3.66
C GLU A 96 15.33 -0.83 -2.96
N THR A 97 15.11 0.48 -2.99
CA THR A 97 13.94 1.08 -2.38
C THR A 97 12.73 0.98 -3.30
N THR A 98 11.55 0.83 -2.70
CA THR A 98 10.29 1.03 -3.40
C THR A 98 9.60 2.26 -2.80
N SER A 99 8.97 3.07 -3.62
CA SER A 99 8.30 4.28 -3.17
C SER A 99 6.87 4.37 -3.70
N PHE A 100 5.99 4.96 -2.90
CA PHE A 100 4.58 5.12 -3.26
C PHE A 100 3.95 6.21 -2.39
N VAL A 101 2.76 6.63 -2.78
CA VAL A 101 1.93 7.56 -2.00
C VAL A 101 0.75 6.78 -1.42
N ALA A 102 0.44 7.01 -0.14
CA ALA A 102 -0.67 6.34 0.55
C ALA A 102 -2.00 6.93 0.10
N ILE A 103 -2.55 6.39 -0.95
CA ILE A 103 -3.84 6.79 -1.53
C ILE A 103 -4.69 5.54 -1.80
N ASP A 104 -6.01 5.71 -1.76
CA ASP A 104 -6.89 4.63 -2.15
C ASP A 104 -6.88 4.47 -3.67
N PRO A 105 -6.99 3.23 -4.18
CA PRO A 105 -7.02 3.01 -5.62
C PRO A 105 -8.27 3.60 -6.27
N TYR A 106 -9.35 3.75 -5.49
CA TYR A 106 -10.60 4.33 -5.94
C TYR A 106 -11.17 5.24 -4.88
N ASP A 107 -11.70 6.39 -5.31
CA ASP A 107 -12.44 7.30 -4.46
C ASP A 107 -13.95 7.15 -4.69
N LYS A 108 -14.74 7.66 -3.76
CA LYS A 108 -16.19 7.75 -3.96
C LYS A 108 -16.49 8.67 -5.13
N PRO A 109 -17.52 8.38 -5.93
CA PRO A 109 -17.94 9.31 -6.96
C PRO A 109 -18.46 10.61 -6.35
N GLY A 110 -18.41 11.68 -7.15
CA GLY A 110 -19.01 12.94 -6.77
C GLY A 110 -20.54 12.86 -6.72
N LYS A 111 -21.19 13.97 -6.44
CA LYS A 111 -22.65 14.05 -6.42
C LYS A 111 -23.20 13.99 -7.84
N PRO A 112 -24.35 13.31 -8.06
CA PRO A 112 -25.10 13.48 -9.31
C PRO A 112 -25.42 14.96 -9.55
N ARG A 113 -25.49 15.34 -10.81
CA ARG A 113 -25.70 16.73 -11.22
C ARG A 113 -27.09 16.92 -11.79
N ALA A 114 -27.54 18.16 -11.80
CA ALA A 114 -28.77 18.57 -12.50
C ALA A 114 -29.99 17.73 -12.13
N LEU A 115 -30.15 17.39 -10.85
CA LEU A 115 -31.33 16.69 -10.38
C LEU A 115 -32.56 17.57 -10.64
N ARG A 116 -33.53 17.08 -11.38
CA ARG A 116 -34.73 17.80 -11.70
C ARG A 116 -35.93 16.88 -11.82
N VAL A 117 -37.10 17.46 -11.61
CA VAL A 117 -38.39 16.81 -11.85
C VAL A 117 -38.72 16.96 -13.33
N LYS A 118 -38.81 15.87 -14.05
CA LYS A 118 -39.14 15.87 -15.48
C LYS A 118 -40.67 15.93 -15.71
N GLU A 119 -41.41 15.19 -14.94
CA GLU A 119 -42.85 15.04 -15.12
C GLU A 119 -43.54 14.72 -13.80
N ILE A 120 -44.71 15.35 -13.57
CA ILE A 120 -45.56 15.04 -12.42
C ILE A 120 -46.94 14.66 -12.96
N ILE A 121 -47.40 13.46 -12.60
CA ILE A 121 -48.72 13.00 -12.86
C ILE A 121 -49.38 12.55 -11.55
N LYS A 122 -50.69 12.33 -11.52
CA LYS A 122 -51.48 12.17 -10.31
C LYS A 122 -50.84 11.25 -9.24
N ASP A 123 -50.31 10.11 -9.62
CA ASP A 123 -49.78 9.11 -8.71
C ASP A 123 -48.30 8.84 -8.90
N SER A 124 -47.62 9.66 -9.70
CA SER A 124 -46.21 9.42 -9.97
C SER A 124 -45.47 10.72 -10.28
N VAL A 125 -44.18 10.67 -10.07
CA VAL A 125 -43.24 11.74 -10.43
C VAL A 125 -42.03 11.09 -11.13
N THR A 126 -41.58 11.71 -12.21
CA THR A 126 -40.38 11.29 -12.92
C THR A 126 -39.28 12.30 -12.63
N ILE A 127 -38.17 11.82 -12.16
CA ILE A 127 -36.97 12.62 -11.92
C ILE A 127 -35.85 12.18 -12.85
N GLU A 128 -34.96 13.08 -13.16
CA GLU A 128 -33.78 12.78 -13.94
C GLU A 128 -32.59 13.54 -13.38
N TRP A 129 -31.40 13.02 -13.61
CA TRP A 129 -30.16 13.64 -13.19
C TRP A 129 -29.04 13.29 -14.16
N GLU A 130 -27.93 13.95 -14.02
CA GLU A 130 -26.72 13.67 -14.80
C GLU A 130 -25.68 12.98 -13.93
N ALA A 131 -24.82 12.17 -14.54
CA ALA A 131 -23.70 11.56 -13.87
C ALA A 131 -22.79 12.62 -13.24
N PRO A 132 -22.12 12.30 -12.10
CA PRO A 132 -21.15 13.21 -11.51
C PRO A 132 -20.03 13.55 -12.48
N GLU A 133 -19.35 14.67 -12.25
CA GLU A 133 -18.14 15.01 -13.03
C GLU A 133 -17.03 14.01 -12.82
N SER A 134 -16.96 13.41 -11.63
CA SER A 134 -15.95 12.39 -11.30
C SER A 134 -16.63 11.10 -10.82
N ASP A 135 -16.23 9.99 -11.41
CA ASP A 135 -16.64 8.65 -10.96
C ASP A 135 -15.73 8.10 -9.85
N GLY A 136 -14.71 8.88 -9.44
CA GLY A 136 -13.75 8.45 -8.43
C GLY A 136 -12.71 7.46 -8.95
N GLY A 137 -12.62 7.24 -10.27
CA GLY A 137 -11.68 6.32 -10.88
C GLY A 137 -12.25 4.92 -11.13
N ALA A 138 -13.52 4.69 -10.81
CA ALA A 138 -14.23 3.44 -11.09
C ALA A 138 -15.62 3.74 -11.61
N ALA A 139 -16.10 2.94 -12.57
CA ALA A 139 -17.41 3.15 -13.17
C ALA A 139 -18.52 3.10 -12.11
N ILE A 140 -19.49 4.02 -12.24
CA ILE A 140 -20.64 4.04 -11.37
C ILE A 140 -21.55 2.86 -11.73
N THR A 141 -21.90 2.06 -10.73
CA THR A 141 -22.71 0.86 -10.94
C THR A 141 -24.21 1.13 -10.78
N HIS A 142 -24.59 2.06 -9.94
CA HIS A 142 -26.00 2.39 -9.69
C HIS A 142 -26.11 3.71 -8.91
N TYR A 143 -27.33 4.20 -8.80
CA TYR A 143 -27.68 5.37 -8.00
C TYR A 143 -28.69 4.99 -6.94
N VAL A 144 -28.64 5.67 -5.80
CA VAL A 144 -29.62 5.49 -4.72
C VAL A 144 -30.46 6.77 -4.65
N VAL A 145 -31.77 6.62 -4.78
CA VAL A 145 -32.72 7.73 -4.66
C VAL A 145 -33.43 7.64 -3.32
N LYS A 146 -33.40 8.72 -2.56
CA LYS A 146 -34.07 8.81 -1.27
C LYS A 146 -35.14 9.88 -1.32
N VAL A 147 -36.30 9.59 -0.76
CA VAL A 147 -37.44 10.51 -0.66
C VAL A 147 -37.69 10.80 0.81
N ARG A 148 -37.90 12.08 1.09
CA ARG A 148 -38.28 12.51 2.44
C ARG A 148 -39.63 13.24 2.38
N GLN A 149 -40.53 12.78 3.21
CA GLN A 149 -41.84 13.42 3.40
C GLN A 149 -41.71 14.54 4.45
N LYS A 150 -42.33 15.67 4.16
CA LYS A 150 -42.37 16.77 5.13
C LYS A 150 -43.57 16.64 6.06
#